data_69ee8cd6c5273f56dd6edcd223423e92
#
_entry.id   69ee8cd6c5273f56dd6edcd223423e92
#
_cell.length_a   1.000
_cell.length_b   1.000
_cell.length_c   1.000
_cell.angle_alpha   90.00
_cell.angle_beta   90.00
_cell.angle_gamma   90.00
#
_symmetry.space_group_name_H-M   'P 1'
#
loop_
_entity.id
_entity.type
_entity.pdbx_description
1 polymer ?
#
loop_
_entity_poly.entity_id
_entity_poly.type
_entity_poly.pdbx_seq_one_letter_code
_entity_poly.pdbx_strand_id
1 'polypeptide(L)'
;MKNSRQFAVRMATALFMILVLCTVAAYRIEALLLTEVRTIEVPPAEKTEDGTTVVKISPAGVFTDSNGKPCVMLIQRREGTWGTEEYVKETSVEVYSEDYDFVQLKNADLEGQRLAIYPSRSLSNGETVRCVGE
;
A
#
# COMPACT_ATOMS: atom_id res chain seq x y z
N MET A 1 -39.41 -17.64 37.69
CA MET A 1 -37.97 -17.87 37.79
C MET A 1 -37.37 -18.56 36.57
N LYS A 2 -37.99 -19.58 36.01
CA LYS A 2 -37.50 -20.22 34.80
C LYS A 2 -37.44 -19.26 33.59
N ASN A 3 -38.40 -18.35 33.49
CA ASN A 3 -38.45 -17.39 32.39
C ASN A 3 -37.30 -16.35 32.44
N SER A 4 -36.85 -16.00 33.63
CA SER A 4 -35.78 -15.05 33.85
C SER A 4 -34.43 -15.59 33.35
N ARG A 5 -34.18 -16.88 33.62
CA ARG A 5 -32.95 -17.54 33.18
C ARG A 5 -32.92 -17.73 31.66
N GLN A 6 -34.04 -18.14 31.08
CA GLN A 6 -34.15 -18.27 29.61
C GLN A 6 -34.01 -16.92 28.91
N PHE A 7 -34.58 -15.88 29.48
CA PHE A 7 -34.45 -14.53 28.96
C PHE A 7 -32.99 -14.08 28.98
N ALA A 8 -32.26 -14.31 30.08
CA ALA A 8 -30.85 -13.97 30.20
C ALA A 8 -29.99 -14.70 29.16
N VAL A 9 -30.25 -15.99 28.93
CA VAL A 9 -29.53 -16.77 27.92
C VAL A 9 -29.80 -16.25 26.51
N ARG A 10 -31.06 -15.92 26.21
CA ARG A 10 -31.44 -15.36 24.92
C ARG A 10 -30.79 -14.00 24.67
N MET A 11 -30.74 -13.16 25.69
CA MET A 11 -30.08 -11.84 25.59
C MET A 11 -28.59 -11.99 25.38
N ALA A 12 -27.94 -12.90 26.11
CA ALA A 12 -26.50 -13.16 25.95
C ALA A 12 -26.18 -13.68 24.54
N THR A 13 -27.01 -14.60 24.03
CA THR A 13 -26.86 -15.13 22.68
C THR A 13 -27.03 -14.03 21.62
N ALA A 14 -28.04 -13.18 21.78
CA ALA A 14 -28.29 -12.06 20.86
C ALA A 14 -27.13 -11.08 20.86
N LEU A 15 -26.59 -10.72 22.01
CA LEU A 15 -25.43 -9.85 22.15
C LEU A 15 -24.19 -10.45 21.49
N PHE A 16 -23.98 -11.74 21.71
CA PHE A 16 -22.86 -12.45 21.09
C PHE A 16 -22.96 -12.42 19.56
N MET A 17 -24.16 -12.69 19.01
CA MET A 17 -24.39 -12.64 17.57
C MET A 17 -24.14 -11.25 17.01
N ILE A 18 -24.58 -10.20 17.70
CA ILE A 18 -24.34 -8.82 17.29
C ILE A 18 -22.85 -8.52 17.27
N LEU A 19 -22.10 -8.94 18.28
CA LEU A 19 -20.65 -8.74 18.36
C LEU A 19 -19.93 -9.42 17.20
N VAL A 20 -20.30 -10.65 16.86
CA VAL A 20 -19.72 -11.39 15.74
C VAL A 20 -19.99 -10.66 14.42
N LEU A 21 -21.23 -10.24 14.20
CA LEU A 21 -21.61 -9.50 13.00
C LEU A 21 -20.87 -8.16 12.88
N CYS A 22 -20.72 -7.44 14.00
CA CYS A 22 -19.97 -6.19 14.01
C CYS A 22 -18.50 -6.40 13.67
N THR A 23 -17.89 -7.48 14.18
CA THR A 23 -16.49 -7.82 13.90
C THR A 23 -16.29 -8.13 12.41
N VAL A 24 -17.17 -8.92 11.81
CA VAL A 24 -17.12 -9.26 10.39
C VAL A 24 -17.33 -8.01 9.53
N ALA A 25 -18.30 -7.16 9.89
CA ALA A 25 -18.58 -5.92 9.18
C ALA A 25 -17.38 -4.96 9.24
N ALA A 26 -16.78 -4.82 10.43
CA ALA A 26 -15.59 -3.97 10.61
C ALA A 26 -14.44 -4.44 9.71
N TYR A 27 -14.19 -5.74 9.66
CA TYR A 27 -13.16 -6.31 8.80
C TYR A 27 -13.41 -5.98 7.31
N ARG A 28 -14.64 -6.17 6.85
CA ARG A 28 -15.00 -5.90 5.45
C ARG A 28 -14.92 -4.41 5.11
N ILE A 29 -15.35 -3.54 6.01
CA ILE A 29 -15.28 -2.09 5.83
C ILE A 29 -13.82 -1.66 5.76
N GLU A 30 -12.97 -2.16 6.64
CA GLU A 30 -11.55 -1.86 6.63
C GLU A 30 -10.90 -2.27 5.30
N ALA A 31 -11.19 -3.48 4.82
CA ALA A 31 -10.68 -3.97 3.54
C ALA A 31 -11.15 -3.11 2.35
N LEU A 32 -12.40 -2.63 2.38
CA LEU A 32 -12.96 -1.78 1.32
C LEU A 32 -12.44 -0.34 1.38
N LEU A 33 -12.01 0.12 2.56
CA LEU A 33 -11.49 1.46 2.75
C LEU A 33 -10.00 1.59 2.43
N LEU A 34 -9.31 0.48 2.19
CA LEU A 34 -7.90 0.52 1.81
C LEU A 34 -7.73 1.24 0.47
N THR A 35 -6.68 2.05 0.40
CA THR A 35 -6.31 2.70 -0.85
C THR A 35 -5.89 1.64 -1.86
N GLU A 36 -6.49 1.66 -3.04
CA GLU A 36 -6.12 0.76 -4.11
C GLU A 36 -4.95 1.36 -4.89
N VAL A 37 -3.97 0.54 -5.19
CA VAL A 37 -2.81 0.93 -5.98
C VAL A 37 -2.54 -0.14 -7.03
N ARG A 38 -2.01 0.27 -8.16
CA ARG A 38 -1.40 -0.65 -9.11
C ARG A 38 0.08 -0.73 -8.78
N THR A 39 0.71 -1.81 -9.18
CA THR A 39 2.12 -2.03 -8.91
C THR A 39 2.89 -2.23 -10.20
N ILE A 40 4.14 -1.77 -10.18
CA ILE A 40 5.11 -2.07 -11.24
C ILE A 40 6.38 -2.57 -10.59
N GLU A 41 7.09 -3.43 -11.29
CA GLU A 41 8.40 -3.89 -10.87
C GLU A 41 9.45 -3.01 -11.51
N VAL A 42 10.43 -2.58 -10.71
CA VAL A 42 11.54 -1.77 -11.22
C VAL A 42 12.45 -2.64 -12.09
N PRO A 43 12.68 -2.27 -13.35
CA PRO A 43 13.55 -3.04 -14.24
C PRO A 43 15.00 -3.03 -13.77
N PRO A 44 15.85 -3.92 -14.30
CA PRO A 44 17.26 -3.94 -13.96
C PRO A 44 17.93 -2.58 -14.23
N ALA A 45 18.87 -2.22 -13.35
CA ALA A 45 19.62 -0.98 -13.49
C ALA A 45 20.50 -1.01 -14.75
N GLU A 46 20.60 0.14 -15.39
CA GLU A 46 21.41 0.30 -16.59
C GLU A 46 22.42 1.42 -16.36
N LYS A 47 23.54 1.36 -17.10
CA LYS A 47 24.54 2.44 -17.08
C LYS A 47 24.25 3.42 -18.20
N THR A 48 24.37 4.71 -17.90
CA THR A 48 24.27 5.77 -18.86
C THR A 48 25.64 5.97 -19.59
N GLU A 49 25.65 6.82 -20.60
CA GLU A 49 26.88 7.11 -21.35
C GLU A 49 28.01 7.68 -20.48
N ASP A 50 27.65 8.40 -19.42
CA ASP A 50 28.62 8.98 -18.47
C ASP A 50 29.03 8.01 -17.36
N GLY A 51 28.51 6.75 -17.37
CA GLY A 51 28.84 5.73 -16.39
C GLY A 51 27.95 5.72 -15.16
N THR A 52 26.94 6.58 -15.09
CA THR A 52 26.00 6.61 -13.97
C THR A 52 25.00 5.45 -14.07
N THR A 53 24.81 4.72 -12.99
CA THR A 53 23.83 3.64 -12.94
C THR A 53 22.45 4.21 -12.60
N VAL A 54 21.46 3.90 -13.43
CA VAL A 54 20.10 4.41 -13.27
C VAL A 54 19.08 3.29 -13.47
N VAL A 55 17.90 3.47 -12.90
CA VAL A 55 16.73 2.64 -13.17
C VAL A 55 15.66 3.50 -13.84
N LYS A 56 14.95 2.91 -14.79
CA LYS A 56 13.87 3.60 -15.52
C LYS A 56 12.54 3.16 -14.96
N ILE A 57 11.71 4.11 -14.56
CA ILE A 57 10.35 3.83 -14.07
C ILE A 57 9.35 4.70 -14.82
N SER A 58 8.07 4.31 -14.75
CA SER A 58 6.97 5.13 -15.25
C SER A 58 6.89 6.43 -14.44
N PRO A 59 6.62 7.59 -15.09
CA PRO A 59 6.40 8.83 -14.36
C PRO A 59 5.30 8.73 -13.30
N ALA A 60 4.33 7.83 -13.49
CA ALA A 60 3.26 7.59 -12.52
C ALA A 60 3.75 7.01 -11.19
N GLY A 61 4.98 6.47 -11.16
CA GLY A 61 5.59 5.94 -9.94
C GLY A 61 6.35 6.96 -9.11
N VAL A 62 6.48 8.19 -9.59
CA VAL A 62 7.19 9.25 -8.87
C VAL A 62 6.18 10.19 -8.23
N PHE A 63 6.31 10.38 -6.93
CA PHE A 63 5.47 11.26 -6.13
C PHE A 63 6.31 12.40 -5.56
N THR A 64 5.64 13.39 -5.03
CA THR A 64 6.28 14.51 -4.35
C THR A 64 5.98 14.41 -2.87
N ASP A 65 7.03 14.48 -2.03
CA ASP A 65 6.86 14.44 -0.57
C ASP A 65 6.40 15.81 -0.03
N SER A 66 6.22 15.89 1.29
CA SER A 66 5.78 17.13 1.95
C SER A 66 6.74 18.30 1.78
N ASN A 67 8.00 18.02 1.46
CA ASN A 67 9.03 19.04 1.22
C ASN A 67 9.17 19.40 -0.27
N GLY A 68 8.34 18.81 -1.13
CA GLY A 68 8.41 19.06 -2.57
C GLY A 68 9.49 18.26 -3.30
N LYS A 69 10.09 17.28 -2.64
CA LYS A 69 11.14 16.43 -3.22
C LYS A 69 10.55 15.17 -3.84
N PRO A 70 11.20 14.62 -4.88
CA PRO A 70 10.70 13.40 -5.50
C PRO A 70 10.88 12.19 -4.59
N CYS A 71 9.90 11.31 -4.59
CA CYS A 71 9.94 10.06 -3.82
C CYS A 71 9.15 8.98 -4.57
N VAL A 72 9.36 7.74 -4.17
CA VAL A 72 8.59 6.58 -4.65
C VAL A 72 7.97 5.88 -3.45
N MET A 73 6.87 5.18 -3.71
CA MET A 73 6.18 4.39 -2.68
C MET A 73 6.48 2.92 -2.92
N LEU A 74 7.40 2.36 -2.13
CA LEU A 74 7.75 0.94 -2.20
C LEU A 74 6.67 0.10 -1.55
N ILE A 75 6.30 -1.01 -2.18
CA ILE A 75 5.37 -1.97 -1.62
C ILE A 75 6.14 -2.91 -0.70
N GLN A 76 5.78 -2.92 0.57
CA GLN A 76 6.38 -3.77 1.60
C GLN A 76 5.28 -4.61 2.25
N ARG A 77 5.67 -5.66 2.94
CA ARG A 77 4.74 -6.53 3.67
C ARG A 77 5.04 -6.50 5.15
N ARG A 78 4.00 -6.59 5.96
CA ARG A 78 4.11 -6.68 7.42
C ARG A 78 2.96 -7.50 7.99
N GLU A 79 3.14 -7.97 9.22
CA GLU A 79 2.07 -8.62 9.96
C GLU A 79 1.06 -7.57 10.42
N GLY A 80 -0.19 -7.75 10.04
CA GLY A 80 -1.29 -6.89 10.46
C GLY A 80 -2.26 -7.62 11.38
N THR A 81 -3.31 -6.94 11.81
CA THR A 81 -4.33 -7.48 12.70
C THR A 81 -5.05 -8.69 12.09
N TRP A 82 -5.23 -8.67 10.77
CA TRP A 82 -5.99 -9.70 10.04
C TRP A 82 -5.11 -10.58 9.16
N GLY A 83 -3.81 -10.65 9.46
CA GLY A 83 -2.83 -11.41 8.70
C GLY A 83 -1.81 -10.51 8.04
N THR A 84 -1.12 -11.03 7.03
CA THR A 84 -0.11 -10.25 6.30
C THR A 84 -0.79 -9.15 5.48
N GLU A 85 -0.31 -7.92 5.64
CA GLU A 85 -0.81 -6.78 4.88
C GLU A 85 0.32 -6.14 4.08
N GLU A 86 -0.04 -5.50 2.98
CA GLU A 86 0.89 -4.73 2.17
C GLU A 86 0.75 -3.25 2.50
N TYR A 87 1.86 -2.55 2.60
CA TYR A 87 1.88 -1.13 2.90
C TYR A 87 2.91 -0.43 2.02
N VAL A 88 2.80 0.89 1.92
CA VAL A 88 3.73 1.69 1.13
C VAL A 88 4.77 2.33 2.04
N LYS A 89 6.02 2.30 1.62
CA LYS A 89 7.12 2.96 2.30
C LYS A 89 7.61 4.09 1.42
N GLU A 90 7.48 5.31 1.88
CA GLU A 90 7.99 6.48 1.18
C GLU A 90 9.51 6.46 1.17
N THR A 91 10.09 6.51 -0.01
CA THR A 91 11.53 6.44 -0.20
C THR A 91 11.97 7.60 -1.09
N SER A 92 12.87 8.44 -0.58
CA SER A 92 13.41 9.56 -1.34
C SER A 92 14.28 9.05 -2.48
N VAL A 93 14.18 9.70 -3.62
CA VAL A 93 14.95 9.33 -4.82
C VAL A 93 15.61 10.55 -5.44
N GLU A 94 16.65 10.30 -6.20
CA GLU A 94 17.30 11.33 -7.02
C GLU A 94 16.96 11.09 -8.49
N VAL A 95 16.40 12.09 -9.12
CA VAL A 95 16.06 12.03 -10.55
C VAL A 95 17.31 12.37 -11.36
N TYR A 96 17.71 11.45 -12.22
CA TYR A 96 18.82 11.66 -13.16
C TYR A 96 18.34 12.43 -14.39
N SER A 97 17.23 11.97 -14.99
CA SER A 97 16.58 12.68 -16.09
C SER A 97 15.10 12.32 -16.14
N GLU A 98 14.31 13.21 -16.70
CA GLU A 98 12.89 13.00 -16.95
C GLU A 98 12.64 13.03 -18.45
N ASP A 99 11.92 12.02 -18.93
CA ASP A 99 11.46 11.97 -20.30
C ASP A 99 9.93 11.81 -20.26
N TYR A 100 9.29 11.97 -21.38
CA TYR A 100 7.84 11.82 -21.48
C TYR A 100 7.37 10.42 -21.07
N ASP A 101 8.13 9.40 -21.45
CA ASP A 101 7.77 8.01 -21.23
C ASP A 101 8.36 7.42 -19.94
N PHE A 102 9.50 7.92 -19.49
CA PHE A 102 10.26 7.35 -18.37
C PHE A 102 10.90 8.41 -17.52
N VAL A 103 11.09 8.07 -16.25
CA VAL A 103 11.93 8.83 -15.33
C VAL A 103 13.12 7.95 -14.98
N GLN A 104 14.33 8.48 -15.12
CA GLN A 104 15.56 7.78 -14.75
C GLN A 104 15.98 8.23 -13.35
N LEU A 105 16.15 7.26 -12.46
CA LEU A 105 16.52 7.50 -11.07
C LEU A 105 17.91 6.95 -10.80
N LYS A 106 18.69 7.69 -10.02
CA LYS A 106 20.03 7.26 -9.61
C LYS A 106 20.03 6.15 -8.57
N ASN A 107 18.86 5.79 -8.04
CA ASN A 107 18.70 4.81 -6.98
C ASN A 107 18.68 3.38 -7.55
N ALA A 108 19.84 2.87 -7.91
CA ALA A 108 19.98 1.52 -8.49
C ALA A 108 19.55 0.41 -7.53
N ASP A 109 19.52 0.68 -6.23
CA ASP A 109 19.04 -0.25 -5.20
C ASP A 109 17.55 -0.54 -5.29
N LEU A 110 16.80 0.23 -6.07
CA LEU A 110 15.38 -0.02 -6.32
C LEU A 110 15.13 -1.18 -7.29
N GLU A 111 16.17 -1.65 -7.97
CA GLU A 111 16.06 -2.77 -8.91
C GLU A 111 15.32 -3.96 -8.30
N GLY A 112 14.31 -4.47 -9.01
CA GLY A 112 13.52 -5.60 -8.56
C GLY A 112 12.48 -5.28 -7.50
N GLN A 113 12.40 -4.06 -7.02
CA GLN A 113 11.39 -3.65 -6.04
C GLN A 113 10.05 -3.36 -6.72
N ARG A 114 8.97 -3.49 -5.97
CA ARG A 114 7.63 -3.13 -6.45
C ARG A 114 7.28 -1.72 -6.01
N LEU A 115 6.78 -0.93 -6.92
CA LEU A 115 6.35 0.45 -6.65
C LEU A 115 4.85 0.58 -6.82
N ALA A 116 4.22 1.42 -5.98
CA ALA A 116 2.82 1.78 -6.12
C ALA A 116 2.67 2.86 -7.20
N ILE A 117 1.70 2.66 -8.09
CA ILE A 117 1.32 3.64 -9.12
C ILE A 117 -0.20 3.80 -9.14
N TYR A 118 -0.68 4.92 -9.65
CA TYR A 118 -2.11 5.20 -9.81
C TYR A 118 -2.94 4.92 -8.55
N PRO A 119 -2.60 5.51 -7.40
CA PRO A 119 -3.38 5.30 -6.20
C PRO A 119 -4.77 5.90 -6.33
N SER A 120 -5.77 5.26 -5.72
CA SER A 120 -7.15 5.76 -5.71
C SER A 120 -7.30 7.01 -4.83
N ARG A 121 -6.37 7.24 -3.92
CA ARG A 121 -6.30 8.40 -3.03
C ARG A 121 -4.85 8.75 -2.78
N SER A 122 -4.59 9.94 -2.23
CA SER A 122 -3.24 10.32 -1.83
C SER A 122 -2.68 9.32 -0.82
N LEU A 123 -1.44 8.90 -1.05
CA LEU A 123 -0.75 7.94 -0.19
C LEU A 123 0.04 8.66 0.89
N SER A 124 0.07 8.05 2.07
CA SER A 124 0.91 8.47 3.19
C SER A 124 1.93 7.38 3.51
N ASN A 125 3.09 7.77 4.02
CA ASN A 125 4.13 6.82 4.41
C ASN A 125 3.60 5.83 5.45
N GLY A 126 3.77 4.54 5.19
CA GLY A 126 3.30 3.48 6.08
C GLY A 126 1.83 3.11 5.91
N GLU A 127 1.11 3.72 4.97
CA GLU A 127 -0.30 3.42 4.75
C GLU A 127 -0.48 2.02 4.19
N THR A 128 -1.43 1.27 4.75
CA THR A 128 -1.82 -0.04 4.25
C THR A 128 -2.59 0.15 2.95
N VAL A 129 -2.24 -0.64 1.93
CA VAL A 129 -2.83 -0.53 0.59
C VAL A 129 -3.30 -1.89 0.09
N ARG A 130 -4.17 -1.86 -0.90
CA ARG A 130 -4.60 -3.05 -1.61
C ARG A 130 -4.07 -2.96 -3.04
N CYS A 131 -3.20 -3.91 -3.40
CA CYS A 131 -2.64 -3.98 -4.74
C CYS A 131 -3.67 -4.60 -5.69
N VAL A 132 -4.03 -3.89 -6.76
CA VAL A 132 -5.00 -4.32 -7.76
C VAL A 132 -4.37 -4.28 -9.15
N GLY A 133 -4.52 -5.36 -9.89
CA GLY A 133 -4.01 -5.48 -11.24
C GLY A 133 -2.48 -5.46 -11.33
N GLU A 134 -1.96 -5.83 -12.44
CA GLU A 134 -0.53 -5.73 -12.79
C GLU A 134 -0.37 -4.97 -14.11
#